data_efee46c2d985bfcecc2db194d85b8edd
#
_entry.id   efee46c2d985bfcecc2db194d85b8edd
#
_cell.length_a   1.000
_cell.length_b   1.000
_cell.length_c   1.000
_cell.angle_alpha   90.00
_cell.angle_beta   90.00
_cell.angle_gamma   90.00
#
_symmetry.space_group_name_H-M   'P 1'
#
loop_
_entity.id
_entity.type
_entity.pdbx_description
1 polymer ?
#
loop_
_entity_poly.entity_id
_entity_poly.type
_entity_poly.pdbx_seq_one_letter_code
_entity_poly.pdbx_strand_id
1 'polypeptide(L)'
;QLIDAHVASGYYMIAIYLQKGAAGLQQDENMSLRYFRKAADEGSAQAQAYVAEKLAPIDIAPDVARQMRSCAASQGNGDAALALGINLSTAKEYRVALESFQLGVAAGNEFAASFLGKGFRGPKPDNRMYYLGQEEDLERAERYKKISDILGDWSYANPKAPEINEIVPLPPAKLPAWDGKLKWVEEREANVPPPKPSEALIEQLAKTMVLDPKTGKPLPGSPVYS
;
A
#
# COMPACT_ATOMS: atom_id res chain seq x y z
N GLN A 1 2.75 -11.44 24.07
CA GLN A 1 2.76 -12.57 23.11
C GLN A 1 3.45 -12.22 21.79
N LEU A 2 2.92 -11.25 20.96
CA LEU A 2 3.56 -10.91 19.67
C LEU A 2 4.94 -10.26 19.83
N ILE A 3 5.11 -9.41 20.84
CA ILE A 3 6.40 -8.77 21.15
C ILE A 3 7.41 -9.80 21.68
N ASP A 4 6.99 -10.70 22.53
CA ASP A 4 7.85 -11.76 23.08
C ASP A 4 8.33 -12.74 21.99
N ALA A 5 7.52 -12.88 20.93
CA ALA A 5 7.83 -13.65 19.74
C ALA A 5 8.59 -12.85 18.65
N HIS A 6 9.03 -11.63 18.94
CA HIS A 6 9.72 -10.75 18.00
C HIS A 6 8.96 -10.50 16.67
N VAL A 7 7.62 -10.45 16.72
CA VAL A 7 6.79 -10.23 15.55
C VAL A 7 6.69 -8.73 15.26
N ALA A 8 7.18 -8.30 14.10
CA ALA A 8 7.25 -6.90 13.68
C ALA A 8 5.90 -6.15 13.81
N SER A 9 4.78 -6.79 13.46
CA SER A 9 3.44 -6.22 13.60
C SER A 9 3.04 -5.94 15.07
N GLY A 10 3.53 -6.71 16.02
CA GLY A 10 3.31 -6.46 17.45
C GLY A 10 3.94 -5.15 17.91
N TYR A 11 5.19 -4.90 17.53
CA TYR A 11 5.87 -3.63 17.80
C TYR A 11 5.18 -2.46 17.09
N TYR A 12 4.76 -2.64 15.83
CA TYR A 12 4.05 -1.62 15.07
C TYR A 12 2.72 -1.22 15.72
N MET A 13 1.93 -2.19 16.17
CA MET A 13 0.65 -1.91 16.85
C MET A 13 0.85 -1.15 18.15
N ILE A 14 1.83 -1.53 18.98
CA ILE A 14 2.15 -0.78 20.21
C ILE A 14 2.60 0.65 19.88
N ALA A 15 3.40 0.84 18.82
CA ALA A 15 3.78 2.17 18.38
C ALA A 15 2.56 3.05 18.07
N ILE A 16 1.58 2.52 17.34
CA ILE A 16 0.32 3.22 17.04
C ILE A 16 -0.48 3.52 18.32
N TYR A 17 -0.60 2.58 19.25
CA TYR A 17 -1.34 2.79 20.49
C TYR A 17 -0.69 3.87 21.36
N LEU A 18 0.63 3.88 21.48
CA LEU A 18 1.37 4.93 22.18
C LEU A 18 1.24 6.29 21.48
N GLN A 19 1.26 6.32 20.14
CA GLN A 19 1.09 7.55 19.38
C GLN A 19 -0.28 8.19 19.61
N LYS A 20 -1.32 7.36 19.79
CA LYS A 20 -2.72 7.80 19.90
C LYS A 20 -3.24 7.85 21.34
N GLY A 21 -2.53 7.32 22.30
CA GLY A 21 -3.06 7.14 23.66
C GLY A 21 -4.24 6.17 23.69
N ALA A 22 -4.10 4.99 23.08
CA ALA A 22 -5.16 4.02 22.89
C ALA A 22 -4.84 2.69 23.58
N ALA A 23 -5.84 1.79 23.64
CA ALA A 23 -5.72 0.45 24.23
C ALA A 23 -5.22 0.44 25.69
N GLY A 24 -5.62 1.45 26.49
CA GLY A 24 -5.21 1.59 27.88
C GLY A 24 -3.80 2.15 28.11
N LEU A 25 -3.10 2.53 27.05
CA LEU A 25 -1.80 3.18 27.11
C LEU A 25 -1.97 4.71 27.08
N GLN A 26 -1.16 5.42 27.87
CA GLN A 26 -1.04 6.85 27.75
C GLN A 26 -0.29 7.24 26.47
N GLN A 27 -0.61 8.39 25.90
CA GLN A 27 0.11 8.92 24.74
C GLN A 27 1.56 9.22 25.14
N ASP A 28 2.49 8.65 24.37
CA ASP A 28 3.93 8.85 24.53
C ASP A 28 4.60 8.81 23.14
N GLU A 29 4.89 9.98 22.60
CA GLU A 29 5.47 10.11 21.27
C GLU A 29 6.91 9.54 21.21
N ASN A 30 7.71 9.75 22.26
CA ASN A 30 9.08 9.26 22.30
C ASN A 30 9.14 7.73 22.36
N MET A 31 8.28 7.12 23.18
CA MET A 31 8.17 5.67 23.26
C MET A 31 7.60 5.10 21.95
N SER A 32 6.60 5.77 21.37
CA SER A 32 6.05 5.41 20.04
C SER A 32 7.14 5.33 18.98
N LEU A 33 8.00 6.35 18.86
CA LEU A 33 9.12 6.36 17.90
C LEU A 33 10.08 5.20 18.12
N ARG A 34 10.39 4.85 19.37
CA ARG A 34 11.24 3.69 19.69
C ARG A 34 10.60 2.38 19.23
N TYR A 35 9.28 2.21 19.41
CA TYR A 35 8.58 1.02 18.95
C TYR A 35 8.42 0.99 17.42
N PHE A 36 8.21 2.14 16.75
CA PHE A 36 8.29 2.20 15.27
C PHE A 36 9.65 1.78 14.76
N ARG A 37 10.74 2.27 15.38
CA ARG A 37 12.09 1.87 15.01
C ARG A 37 12.29 0.37 15.19
N LYS A 38 11.88 -0.20 16.35
CA LYS A 38 11.97 -1.62 16.61
C LYS A 38 11.19 -2.44 15.57
N ALA A 39 9.96 -2.01 15.24
CA ALA A 39 9.15 -2.65 14.20
C ALA A 39 9.82 -2.60 12.82
N ALA A 40 10.47 -1.48 12.47
CA ALA A 40 11.20 -1.32 11.23
C ALA A 40 12.43 -2.25 11.16
N ASP A 41 13.18 -2.37 12.25
CA ASP A 41 14.34 -3.25 12.37
C ASP A 41 13.92 -4.74 12.28
N GLU A 42 12.72 -5.10 12.77
CA GLU A 42 12.13 -6.45 12.64
C GLU A 42 11.41 -6.65 11.28
N GLY A 43 11.50 -5.71 10.35
CA GLY A 43 11.06 -5.87 8.96
C GLY A 43 9.64 -5.40 8.64
N SER A 44 8.96 -4.64 9.52
CA SER A 44 7.65 -4.06 9.18
C SER A 44 7.78 -3.00 8.08
N ALA A 45 7.20 -3.26 6.90
CA ALA A 45 7.20 -2.31 5.79
C ALA A 45 6.54 -0.97 6.15
N GLN A 46 5.45 -0.99 6.90
CA GLN A 46 4.76 0.21 7.37
C GLN A 46 5.63 1.03 8.33
N ALA A 47 6.31 0.34 9.25
CA ALA A 47 7.22 1.00 10.18
C ALA A 47 8.47 1.55 9.47
N GLN A 48 9.03 0.82 8.50
CA GLN A 48 10.14 1.28 7.67
C GLN A 48 9.75 2.54 6.89
N ALA A 49 8.57 2.58 6.28
CA ALA A 49 8.05 3.77 5.60
C ALA A 49 7.93 4.95 6.57
N TYR A 50 7.31 4.74 7.74
CA TYR A 50 7.14 5.79 8.76
C TYR A 50 8.47 6.34 9.29
N VAL A 51 9.40 5.46 9.65
CA VAL A 51 10.73 5.87 10.15
C VAL A 51 11.53 6.58 9.05
N ALA A 52 11.40 6.14 7.79
CA ALA A 52 12.04 6.79 6.66
C ALA A 52 11.59 8.25 6.49
N GLU A 53 10.30 8.57 6.71
CA GLU A 53 9.82 9.95 6.68
C GLU A 53 10.49 10.84 7.74
N LYS A 54 10.70 10.30 8.94
CA LYS A 54 11.36 11.02 10.04
C LYS A 54 12.86 11.22 9.79
N LEU A 55 13.49 10.35 9.02
CA LEU A 55 14.91 10.40 8.66
C LEU A 55 15.19 11.13 7.34
N ALA A 56 14.14 11.45 6.56
CA ALA A 56 14.28 12.02 5.23
C ALA A 56 14.88 13.44 5.15
N PRO A 57 14.71 14.35 6.14
CA PRO A 57 15.34 15.65 6.09
C PRO A 57 16.85 15.56 5.92
N ILE A 58 17.40 16.51 5.13
CA ILE A 58 18.80 16.46 4.68
C ILE A 58 19.81 16.54 5.84
N ASP A 59 19.41 17.15 6.93
CA ASP A 59 20.19 17.34 8.15
C ASP A 59 20.08 16.17 9.14
N ILE A 60 19.27 15.14 8.82
CA ILE A 60 19.09 13.97 9.68
C ILE A 60 19.83 12.76 9.09
N ALA A 61 19.16 11.93 8.27
CA ALA A 61 19.77 10.73 7.71
C ALA A 61 19.08 10.31 6.39
N PRO A 62 19.15 11.14 5.32
CA PRO A 62 18.43 10.90 4.07
C PRO A 62 18.83 9.59 3.38
N ASP A 63 20.07 9.15 3.51
CA ASP A 63 20.53 7.89 2.91
C ASP A 63 19.91 6.67 3.61
N VAL A 64 19.79 6.71 4.95
CA VAL A 64 19.10 5.67 5.72
C VAL A 64 17.60 5.67 5.37
N ALA A 65 17.00 6.86 5.23
CA ALA A 65 15.62 7.00 4.80
C ALA A 65 15.39 6.34 3.42
N ARG A 66 16.29 6.55 2.47
CA ARG A 66 16.26 5.94 1.14
C ARG A 66 16.31 4.41 1.22
N GLN A 67 17.22 3.85 2.02
CA GLN A 67 17.31 2.41 2.24
C GLN A 67 16.03 1.83 2.85
N MET A 68 15.47 2.46 3.86
CA MET A 68 14.22 2.03 4.48
C MET A 68 13.04 2.10 3.50
N ARG A 69 12.95 3.14 2.67
CA ARG A 69 11.94 3.23 1.61
C ARG A 69 12.10 2.10 0.60
N SER A 70 13.33 1.77 0.21
CA SER A 70 13.61 0.65 -0.69
C SER A 70 13.14 -0.68 -0.11
N CYS A 71 13.45 -0.94 1.16
CA CYS A 71 12.98 -2.15 1.86
C CYS A 71 11.45 -2.20 1.96
N ALA A 72 10.81 -1.10 2.31
CA ALA A 72 9.35 -1.02 2.41
C ALA A 72 8.68 -1.21 1.03
N ALA A 73 9.22 -0.58 -0.01
CA ALA A 73 8.73 -0.68 -1.39
C ALA A 73 8.79 -2.12 -1.92
N SER A 74 9.90 -2.82 -1.70
CA SER A 74 10.07 -4.22 -2.10
C SER A 74 9.10 -5.18 -1.40
N GLN A 75 8.57 -4.78 -0.24
CA GLN A 75 7.54 -5.50 0.51
C GLN A 75 6.11 -5.05 0.13
N GLY A 76 5.94 -4.26 -0.94
CA GLY A 76 4.64 -3.83 -1.44
C GLY A 76 4.04 -2.62 -0.73
N ASN A 77 4.84 -1.79 -0.07
CA ASN A 77 4.39 -0.49 0.42
C ASN A 77 4.42 0.54 -0.72
N GLY A 78 3.24 0.86 -1.28
CA GLY A 78 3.10 1.74 -2.44
C GLY A 78 3.53 3.18 -2.16
N ASP A 79 3.30 3.70 -0.95
CA ASP A 79 3.68 5.06 -0.58
C ASP A 79 5.21 5.20 -0.44
N ALA A 80 5.85 4.17 0.13
CA ALA A 80 7.31 4.12 0.19
C ALA A 80 7.94 4.05 -1.22
N ALA A 81 7.33 3.27 -2.13
CA ALA A 81 7.76 3.16 -3.51
C ALA A 81 7.62 4.50 -4.26
N LEU A 82 6.49 5.20 -4.09
CA LEU A 82 6.27 6.54 -4.63
C LEU A 82 7.34 7.53 -4.10
N ALA A 83 7.52 7.58 -2.78
CA ALA A 83 8.48 8.50 -2.15
C ALA A 83 9.92 8.20 -2.59
N LEU A 84 10.29 6.92 -2.75
CA LEU A 84 11.58 6.50 -3.28
C LEU A 84 11.76 6.96 -4.72
N GLY A 85 10.76 6.75 -5.59
CA GLY A 85 10.77 7.19 -6.98
C GLY A 85 10.97 8.70 -7.11
N ILE A 86 10.30 9.50 -6.27
CA ILE A 86 10.48 10.96 -6.22
C ILE A 86 11.91 11.33 -5.80
N ASN A 87 12.47 10.70 -4.77
CA ASN A 87 13.85 10.96 -4.33
C ASN A 87 14.86 10.64 -5.44
N LEU A 88 14.70 9.48 -6.08
CA LEU A 88 15.60 9.04 -7.15
C LEU A 88 15.50 9.92 -8.39
N SER A 89 14.29 10.36 -8.78
CA SER A 89 14.10 11.29 -9.90
C SER A 89 14.76 12.66 -9.62
N THR A 90 14.65 13.14 -8.38
CA THR A 90 15.33 14.38 -7.94
C THR A 90 16.86 14.24 -7.98
N ALA A 91 17.37 13.06 -7.64
CA ALA A 91 18.78 12.71 -7.76
C ALA A 91 19.23 12.43 -9.23
N LYS A 92 18.30 12.51 -10.20
CA LYS A 92 18.50 12.17 -11.62
C LYS A 92 18.82 10.70 -11.88
N GLU A 93 18.50 9.84 -10.95
CA GLU A 93 18.63 8.39 -11.06
C GLU A 93 17.37 7.80 -11.74
N TYR A 94 17.08 8.27 -12.96
CA TYR A 94 15.78 8.09 -13.62
C TYR A 94 15.39 6.62 -13.83
N ARG A 95 16.36 5.75 -14.18
CA ARG A 95 16.06 4.33 -14.38
C ARG A 95 15.50 3.68 -13.11
N VAL A 96 16.20 3.87 -12.00
CA VAL A 96 15.78 3.31 -10.71
C VAL A 96 14.51 3.99 -10.19
N ALA A 97 14.32 5.28 -10.52
CA ALA A 97 13.07 6.00 -10.24
C ALA A 97 11.87 5.36 -10.94
N LEU A 98 12.01 5.03 -12.24
CA LEU A 98 10.96 4.33 -13.01
C LEU A 98 10.62 2.96 -12.39
N GLU A 99 11.62 2.17 -12.02
CA GLU A 99 11.45 0.88 -11.36
C GLU A 99 10.72 1.04 -10.01
N SER A 100 11.05 2.08 -9.24
CA SER A 100 10.40 2.38 -7.96
C SER A 100 8.93 2.80 -8.14
N PHE A 101 8.64 3.67 -9.10
CA PHE A 101 7.25 4.03 -9.42
C PHE A 101 6.46 2.80 -9.89
N GLN A 102 7.07 1.91 -10.68
CA GLN A 102 6.45 0.68 -11.14
C GLN A 102 6.08 -0.24 -9.97
N LEU A 103 6.96 -0.38 -8.96
CA LEU A 103 6.63 -1.06 -7.70
C LEU A 103 5.45 -0.39 -6.98
N GLY A 104 5.39 0.94 -6.99
CA GLY A 104 4.26 1.69 -6.44
C GLY A 104 2.95 1.35 -7.15
N VAL A 105 2.95 1.28 -8.48
CA VAL A 105 1.77 0.87 -9.27
C VAL A 105 1.36 -0.56 -8.94
N ALA A 106 2.31 -1.49 -8.90
CA ALA A 106 2.04 -2.88 -8.51
C ALA A 106 1.37 -2.98 -7.14
N ALA A 107 1.81 -2.13 -6.21
CA ALA A 107 1.26 -2.02 -4.86
C ALA A 107 -0.07 -1.24 -4.77
N GLY A 108 -0.61 -0.77 -5.89
CA GLY A 108 -1.90 -0.07 -5.95
C GLY A 108 -1.84 1.43 -5.69
N ASN A 109 -0.66 2.05 -5.74
CA ASN A 109 -0.53 3.50 -5.57
C ASN A 109 -0.86 4.24 -6.87
N GLU A 110 -2.00 4.95 -6.88
CA GLU A 110 -2.51 5.71 -8.04
C GLU A 110 -1.58 6.86 -8.43
N PHE A 111 -0.94 7.49 -7.45
CA PHE A 111 -0.02 8.60 -7.70
C PHE A 111 1.25 8.13 -8.41
N ALA A 112 1.75 6.93 -8.10
CA ALA A 112 2.89 6.36 -8.82
C ALA A 112 2.56 6.14 -10.30
N ALA A 113 1.35 5.65 -10.62
CA ALA A 113 0.87 5.55 -12.00
C ALA A 113 0.73 6.92 -12.66
N SER A 114 0.18 7.92 -11.94
CA SER A 114 0.07 9.30 -12.42
C SER A 114 1.45 9.92 -12.75
N PHE A 115 2.47 9.69 -11.90
CA PHE A 115 3.84 10.16 -12.14
C PHE A 115 4.42 9.55 -13.43
N LEU A 116 4.29 8.25 -13.61
CA LEU A 116 4.73 7.57 -14.84
C LEU A 116 3.97 8.08 -16.07
N GLY A 117 2.64 8.21 -15.99
CA GLY A 117 1.84 8.75 -17.09
C GLY A 117 2.28 10.15 -17.51
N LYS A 118 2.56 11.04 -16.57
CA LYS A 118 3.06 12.39 -16.85
C LYS A 118 4.50 12.38 -17.37
N GLY A 119 5.34 11.48 -16.86
CA GLY A 119 6.74 11.32 -17.29
C GLY A 119 6.86 10.85 -18.73
N PHE A 120 6.00 9.92 -19.16
CA PHE A 120 5.98 9.43 -20.55
C PHE A 120 5.31 10.38 -21.56
N ARG A 121 4.76 11.53 -21.14
CA ARG A 121 4.35 12.61 -22.05
C ARG A 121 5.52 13.44 -22.58
N GLY A 122 6.76 13.06 -22.30
CA GLY A 122 7.95 13.74 -22.77
C GLY A 122 8.13 15.17 -22.23
N PRO A 123 7.96 15.41 -20.90
CA PRO A 123 8.19 16.73 -20.34
C PRO A 123 9.66 17.15 -20.55
N LYS A 124 9.89 18.46 -20.68
CA LYS A 124 11.24 18.99 -20.83
C LYS A 124 12.04 18.84 -19.51
N PRO A 125 13.39 18.83 -19.58
CA PRO A 125 14.25 18.67 -18.40
C PRO A 125 14.10 19.75 -17.32
N ASP A 126 13.54 20.90 -17.63
CA ASP A 126 13.23 21.98 -16.68
C ASP A 126 11.97 21.70 -15.85
N ASN A 127 11.11 20.78 -16.30
CA ASN A 127 10.00 20.25 -15.51
C ASN A 127 10.51 19.24 -14.50
N ARG A 128 11.12 19.73 -13.41
CA ARG A 128 11.76 18.90 -12.37
C ARG A 128 10.81 17.90 -11.71
N MET A 129 9.51 18.12 -11.77
CA MET A 129 8.53 17.25 -11.12
C MET A 129 8.27 15.97 -11.91
N TYR A 130 8.17 16.05 -13.23
CA TYR A 130 7.72 14.94 -14.07
C TYR A 130 8.76 14.46 -15.07
N TYR A 131 9.90 15.15 -15.18
CA TYR A 131 10.95 14.69 -16.07
C TYR A 131 11.62 13.42 -15.52
N LEU A 132 11.50 12.33 -16.27
CA LEU A 132 12.03 11.01 -15.92
C LEU A 132 13.10 10.52 -16.90
N GLY A 133 13.69 11.43 -17.70
CA GLY A 133 14.72 11.08 -18.68
C GLY A 133 14.21 10.16 -19.79
N GLN A 134 12.90 10.17 -20.06
CA GLN A 134 12.27 9.37 -21.11
C GLN A 134 11.87 10.23 -22.29
N GLU A 135 11.91 9.62 -23.48
CA GLU A 135 11.27 10.19 -24.67
C GLU A 135 9.75 10.09 -24.56
N GLU A 136 9.05 10.89 -25.37
CA GLU A 136 7.59 10.85 -25.43
C GLU A 136 7.11 9.46 -25.91
N ASP A 137 6.23 8.85 -25.12
CA ASP A 137 5.50 7.64 -25.43
C ASP A 137 4.05 7.80 -24.98
N LEU A 138 3.22 8.33 -25.88
CA LEU A 138 1.84 8.67 -25.56
C LEU A 138 0.98 7.44 -25.26
N GLU A 139 1.26 6.30 -25.88
CA GLU A 139 0.51 5.07 -25.60
C GLU A 139 0.79 4.61 -24.16
N ARG A 140 2.06 4.59 -23.75
CA ARG A 140 2.45 4.26 -22.39
C ARG A 140 1.88 5.26 -21.39
N ALA A 141 1.91 6.56 -21.70
CA ALA A 141 1.34 7.61 -20.89
C ALA A 141 -0.18 7.44 -20.65
N GLU A 142 -0.94 7.11 -21.71
CA GLU A 142 -2.39 6.88 -21.60
C GLU A 142 -2.71 5.60 -20.82
N ARG A 143 -1.92 4.52 -20.96
CA ARG A 143 -2.10 3.31 -20.14
C ARG A 143 -1.91 3.60 -18.67
N TYR A 144 -0.83 4.29 -18.28
CA TYR A 144 -0.63 4.67 -16.88
C TYR A 144 -1.71 5.61 -16.36
N LYS A 145 -2.20 6.54 -17.20
CA LYS A 145 -3.34 7.39 -16.83
C LYS A 145 -4.56 6.54 -16.51
N LYS A 146 -4.93 5.61 -17.40
CA LYS A 146 -6.07 4.71 -17.18
C LYS A 146 -5.90 3.86 -15.93
N ILE A 147 -4.69 3.33 -15.67
CA ILE A 147 -4.39 2.57 -14.46
C ILE A 147 -4.52 3.46 -13.22
N SER A 148 -4.01 4.71 -13.26
CA SER A 148 -4.17 5.68 -12.17
C SER A 148 -5.64 5.93 -11.85
N ASP A 149 -6.47 6.15 -12.89
CA ASP A 149 -7.91 6.36 -12.73
C ASP A 149 -8.58 5.12 -12.06
N ILE A 150 -8.28 3.91 -12.55
CA ILE A 150 -8.82 2.66 -11.97
C ILE A 150 -8.40 2.51 -10.50
N LEU A 151 -7.11 2.69 -10.19
CA LEU A 151 -6.62 2.56 -8.82
C LEU A 151 -7.23 3.59 -7.89
N GLY A 152 -7.46 4.83 -8.37
CA GLY A 152 -8.13 5.90 -7.64
C GLY A 152 -9.60 5.59 -7.36
N ASP A 153 -10.34 5.15 -8.37
CA ASP A 153 -11.76 4.79 -8.25
C ASP A 153 -11.99 3.68 -7.21
N TRP A 154 -11.04 2.75 -7.09
CA TRP A 154 -11.09 1.63 -6.17
C TRP A 154 -10.24 1.82 -4.90
N SER A 155 -9.71 3.02 -4.64
CA SER A 155 -8.76 3.29 -3.53
C SER A 155 -9.26 2.81 -2.15
N TYR A 156 -10.56 2.92 -1.90
CA TYR A 156 -11.22 2.45 -0.66
C TYR A 156 -11.11 0.93 -0.43
N ALA A 157 -10.85 0.15 -1.47
CA ALA A 157 -10.81 -1.31 -1.43
C ALA A 157 -9.37 -1.86 -1.53
N ASN A 158 -8.36 -0.99 -1.48
CA ASN A 158 -6.93 -1.34 -1.54
C ASN A 158 -6.58 -2.16 -2.80
N PRO A 159 -6.81 -1.62 -4.01
CA PRO A 159 -6.56 -2.31 -5.26
C PRO A 159 -5.08 -2.64 -5.43
N LYS A 160 -4.77 -3.62 -6.28
CA LYS A 160 -3.39 -4.02 -6.62
C LYS A 160 -3.28 -4.24 -8.12
N ALA A 161 -2.08 -4.05 -8.66
CA ALA A 161 -1.78 -4.32 -10.06
C ALA A 161 -0.45 -5.08 -10.19
N PRO A 162 -0.32 -6.30 -9.59
CA PRO A 162 0.93 -7.05 -9.60
C PRO A 162 1.41 -7.38 -11.02
N GLU A 163 0.49 -7.46 -11.97
CA GLU A 163 0.73 -7.71 -13.40
C GLU A 163 1.22 -6.49 -14.19
N ILE A 164 1.53 -5.37 -13.53
CA ILE A 164 1.87 -4.12 -14.24
C ILE A 164 3.00 -4.26 -15.26
N ASN A 165 3.99 -5.10 -14.97
CA ASN A 165 5.09 -5.38 -15.89
C ASN A 165 4.66 -6.19 -17.13
N GLU A 166 3.53 -6.89 -17.07
CA GLU A 166 2.92 -7.59 -18.20
C GLU A 166 2.07 -6.63 -19.05
N ILE A 167 1.50 -5.59 -18.45
CA ILE A 167 0.61 -4.61 -19.10
C ILE A 167 1.40 -3.43 -19.68
N VAL A 168 2.28 -2.86 -18.86
CA VAL A 168 3.10 -1.68 -19.22
C VAL A 168 4.54 -1.91 -18.77
N PRO A 169 5.28 -2.82 -19.43
CA PRO A 169 6.69 -3.01 -19.16
C PRO A 169 7.47 -1.71 -19.38
N LEU A 170 8.51 -1.47 -18.57
CA LEU A 170 9.36 -0.30 -18.73
C LEU A 170 10.20 -0.37 -20.03
N PRO A 171 10.58 0.77 -20.62
CA PRO A 171 11.49 0.80 -21.76
C PRO A 171 12.82 0.09 -21.47
N PRO A 172 13.44 -0.57 -22.46
CA PRO A 172 13.12 -0.53 -23.89
C PRO A 172 12.09 -1.57 -24.37
N ALA A 173 11.40 -2.26 -23.45
CA ALA A 173 10.41 -3.27 -23.83
C ALA A 173 9.23 -2.63 -24.58
N LYS A 174 8.72 -3.36 -25.60
CA LYS A 174 7.52 -2.93 -26.36
C LYS A 174 6.26 -3.18 -25.51
N LEU A 175 5.26 -2.32 -25.73
CA LEU A 175 3.95 -2.51 -25.11
C LEU A 175 3.23 -3.72 -25.74
N PRO A 176 2.75 -4.69 -24.93
CA PRO A 176 1.88 -5.76 -25.39
C PRO A 176 0.46 -5.24 -25.66
N ALA A 177 -0.39 -6.07 -26.27
CA ALA A 177 -1.83 -5.79 -26.29
C ALA A 177 -2.39 -5.77 -24.88
N TRP A 178 -3.32 -4.83 -24.59
CA TRP A 178 -4.02 -4.73 -23.32
C TRP A 178 -5.45 -4.27 -23.54
N ASP A 179 -6.40 -4.92 -22.91
CA ASP A 179 -7.84 -4.61 -23.04
C ASP A 179 -8.29 -3.44 -22.15
N GLY A 180 -7.38 -2.92 -21.31
CA GLY A 180 -7.65 -1.80 -20.42
C GLY A 180 -8.27 -2.19 -19.09
N LYS A 181 -8.15 -3.43 -18.65
CA LYS A 181 -8.61 -3.94 -17.37
C LYS A 181 -7.45 -4.36 -16.48
N LEU A 182 -7.68 -4.38 -15.18
CA LEU A 182 -6.77 -4.95 -14.18
C LEU A 182 -7.38 -6.25 -13.64
N LYS A 183 -6.57 -7.28 -13.50
CA LYS A 183 -7.00 -8.60 -12.95
C LYS A 183 -7.70 -8.44 -11.60
N TRP A 184 -7.20 -7.55 -10.74
CA TRP A 184 -7.81 -7.29 -9.44
C TRP A 184 -9.28 -6.82 -9.55
N VAL A 185 -9.60 -5.96 -10.55
CA VAL A 185 -10.97 -5.50 -10.77
C VAL A 185 -11.85 -6.63 -11.28
N GLU A 186 -11.35 -7.40 -12.25
CA GLU A 186 -12.09 -8.54 -12.81
C GLU A 186 -12.38 -9.61 -11.74
N GLU A 187 -11.41 -9.94 -10.90
CA GLU A 187 -11.58 -10.88 -9.78
C GLU A 187 -12.60 -10.37 -8.77
N ARG A 188 -12.59 -9.07 -8.48
CA ARG A 188 -13.55 -8.46 -7.57
C ARG A 188 -14.96 -8.44 -8.14
N GLU A 189 -15.13 -8.13 -9.42
CA GLU A 189 -16.43 -8.15 -10.10
C GLU A 189 -16.97 -9.59 -10.23
N ALA A 190 -16.09 -10.58 -10.42
CA ALA A 190 -16.43 -11.99 -10.47
C ALA A 190 -16.75 -12.58 -9.07
N ASN A 191 -16.36 -11.91 -7.98
CA ASN A 191 -16.61 -12.37 -6.61
C ASN A 191 -18.06 -12.15 -6.19
N VAL A 192 -18.94 -13.02 -6.69
CA VAL A 192 -20.36 -13.03 -6.31
C VAL A 192 -20.49 -13.50 -4.86
N PRO A 193 -21.16 -12.74 -3.98
CA PRO A 193 -21.39 -13.18 -2.62
C PRO A 193 -22.08 -14.55 -2.59
N PRO A 194 -21.72 -15.44 -1.65
CA PRO A 194 -22.43 -16.70 -1.48
C PRO A 194 -23.91 -16.45 -1.22
N PRO A 195 -24.80 -17.36 -1.61
CA PRO A 195 -26.22 -17.21 -1.32
C PRO A 195 -26.44 -17.10 0.19
N LYS A 196 -27.45 -16.30 0.57
CA LYS A 196 -27.83 -16.16 1.98
C LYS A 196 -28.04 -17.56 2.59
N PRO A 197 -27.47 -17.83 3.79
CA PRO A 197 -27.71 -19.09 4.48
C PRO A 197 -29.22 -19.31 4.68
N SER A 198 -29.65 -20.59 4.68
CA SER A 198 -31.06 -20.90 4.95
C SER A 198 -31.47 -20.42 6.34
N GLU A 199 -32.71 -20.02 6.52
CA GLU A 199 -33.25 -19.59 7.83
C GLU A 199 -33.00 -20.66 8.91
N ALA A 200 -33.16 -21.94 8.55
CA ALA A 200 -32.86 -23.07 9.47
C ALA A 200 -31.41 -23.10 9.93
N LEU A 201 -30.48 -22.82 9.03
CA LEU A 201 -29.03 -22.74 9.39
C LEU A 201 -28.77 -21.52 10.28
N ILE A 202 -29.39 -20.36 9.98
CA ILE A 202 -29.28 -19.15 10.79
C ILE A 202 -29.79 -19.40 12.20
N GLU A 203 -30.97 -20.02 12.35
CA GLU A 203 -31.52 -20.39 13.66
C GLU A 203 -30.66 -21.36 14.43
N GLN A 204 -30.11 -22.37 13.74
CA GLN A 204 -29.20 -23.35 14.35
C GLN A 204 -27.93 -22.68 14.89
N LEU A 205 -27.28 -21.83 14.06
CA LEU A 205 -26.06 -21.12 14.45
C LEU A 205 -26.33 -20.11 15.58
N ALA A 206 -27.41 -19.36 15.49
CA ALA A 206 -27.83 -18.42 16.52
C ALA A 206 -28.06 -19.11 17.86
N LYS A 207 -28.74 -20.26 17.85
CA LYS A 207 -28.94 -21.07 19.06
C LYS A 207 -27.64 -21.55 19.66
N THR A 208 -26.69 -22.02 18.83
CA THR A 208 -25.37 -22.49 19.31
C THR A 208 -24.58 -21.37 19.99
N MET A 209 -24.66 -20.15 19.48
CA MET A 209 -23.95 -18.99 20.00
C MET A 209 -24.77 -18.15 20.99
N VAL A 210 -25.96 -18.60 21.34
CA VAL A 210 -26.92 -17.87 22.20
C VAL A 210 -27.14 -16.44 21.68
N LEU A 211 -27.50 -16.35 20.40
CA LEU A 211 -27.82 -15.09 19.70
C LEU A 211 -29.29 -15.04 19.32
N ASP A 212 -29.82 -13.85 19.22
CA ASP A 212 -31.14 -13.61 18.58
C ASP A 212 -31.00 -13.85 17.06
N PRO A 213 -31.71 -14.82 16.44
CA PRO A 213 -31.57 -15.16 15.04
C PRO A 213 -31.98 -14.04 14.07
N LYS A 214 -32.82 -13.09 14.51
CA LYS A 214 -33.30 -11.97 13.69
C LYS A 214 -32.34 -10.79 13.69
N THR A 215 -31.70 -10.52 14.79
CA THR A 215 -30.87 -9.33 14.99
C THR A 215 -29.38 -9.62 15.09
N GLY A 216 -29.01 -10.90 15.31
CA GLY A 216 -27.64 -11.31 15.59
C GLY A 216 -27.09 -10.82 16.94
N LYS A 217 -27.93 -10.17 17.77
CA LYS A 217 -27.49 -9.66 19.05
C LYS A 217 -27.34 -10.78 20.06
N PRO A 218 -26.29 -10.73 20.93
CA PRO A 218 -26.11 -11.70 22.01
C PRO A 218 -27.30 -11.67 22.99
N LEU A 219 -27.75 -12.86 23.38
CA LEU A 219 -28.71 -13.06 24.46
C LEU A 219 -27.99 -13.29 25.81
N PRO A 220 -28.68 -13.18 26.95
CA PRO A 220 -28.11 -13.51 28.25
C PRO A 220 -27.53 -14.94 28.25
N GLY A 221 -26.27 -15.08 28.69
CA GLY A 221 -25.56 -16.36 28.68
C GLY A 221 -24.79 -16.64 27.35
N SER A 222 -24.76 -15.70 26.41
CA SER A 222 -23.91 -15.82 25.22
C SER A 222 -22.41 -15.78 25.59
N PRO A 223 -21.58 -16.65 25.00
CA PRO A 223 -20.13 -16.64 25.22
C PRO A 223 -19.44 -15.37 24.70
N VAL A 224 -20.15 -14.52 23.94
CA VAL A 224 -19.63 -13.24 23.45
C VAL A 224 -19.54 -12.19 24.56
N TYR A 225 -20.20 -12.40 25.69
CA TYR A 225 -20.18 -11.52 26.87
C TYR A 225 -19.32 -12.04 28.03
N SER A 226 -18.59 -13.15 27.84
CA SER A 226 -17.73 -13.71 28.88
C SER A 226 -16.28 -13.23 28.79
#